data_4446e9bee6f995943f4153cb4bb4c18b
#
_entry.id   4446e9bee6f995943f4153cb4bb4c18b
#
_cell.length_a   1.000
_cell.length_b   1.000
_cell.length_c   1.000
_cell.angle_alpha   90.00
_cell.angle_beta   90.00
_cell.angle_gamma   90.00
#
_symmetry.space_group_name_H-M   'P 1'
#
loop_
_entity.id
_entity.type
_entity.pdbx_description
1 polymer ?
#
loop_
_entity_poly.entity_id
_entity_poly.type
_entity_poly.pdbx_seq_one_letter_code
_entity_poly.pdbx_strand_id
1 'polypeptide(L)'
;MAEFRLLKTEGHARRGEFETVHGTVQTPVFMNVGTCAAIRGGVSTMDLREIGCQVELSNTYHLHIRPGDRLIYEMGGIHKFFNWDRPVLTDSGGFQVFSLAKLRKITEEGVNFSSHIDGKRIFMGPEQSMQIQSNLASTIAMAFDECVENPAEYKYAKNSCARTFRWLERCKKEMARLNSLPETINKNQLLFGINQGCTYEDLRIDHMKRIAELDLDGYAIGGLAVGEPAEEMYSVIEAVEPFAPKNKPRYLMGVGTPQNILEAVYRGVDFFDCVMPSRNARHGNLFTWEGKLNLLNEKNKKDPRPISESCGCPACRNYSRAYIRHLLKVDEMLGMRLCVLHNLYFYNELMAKIREALDNGCFESFYRQYVDRLAERV
;
A
#
# COMPACT_ATOMS: atom_id res chain seq x y z
N MET A 1 -18.23 10.31 10.56
CA MET A 1 -17.62 10.75 9.28
C MET A 1 -16.13 10.58 9.46
N ALA A 2 -15.43 10.13 8.41
CA ALA A 2 -13.98 10.05 8.49
C ALA A 2 -13.37 11.44 8.61
N GLU A 3 -12.39 11.58 9.47
CA GLU A 3 -11.70 12.84 9.69
C GLU A 3 -10.19 12.58 9.76
N PHE A 4 -9.42 13.37 9.03
CA PHE A 4 -7.97 13.39 9.16
C PHE A 4 -7.56 14.60 10.00
N ARG A 5 -7.00 14.32 11.17
CA ARG A 5 -6.48 15.35 12.07
C ARG A 5 -4.97 15.41 11.97
N LEU A 6 -4.45 16.52 11.46
CA LEU A 6 -3.03 16.81 11.48
C LEU A 6 -2.65 17.28 12.89
N LEU A 7 -1.84 16.48 13.60
CA LEU A 7 -1.45 16.75 14.98
C LEU A 7 -0.18 17.58 15.06
N LYS A 8 0.80 17.27 14.20
CA LYS A 8 2.11 17.93 14.20
C LYS A 8 2.77 17.88 12.83
N THR A 9 3.65 18.86 12.55
CA THR A 9 4.51 18.86 11.37
C THR A 9 5.94 19.19 11.77
N GLU A 10 6.90 18.62 11.05
CA GLU A 10 8.32 18.98 11.11
C GLU A 10 8.83 19.06 9.67
N GLY A 11 9.07 20.28 9.17
CA GLY A 11 9.19 20.53 7.73
C GLY A 11 7.91 20.15 6.99
N HIS A 12 8.03 19.30 5.98
CA HIS A 12 6.87 18.72 5.28
C HIS A 12 6.36 17.44 5.92
N ALA A 13 7.14 16.79 6.79
CA ALA A 13 6.74 15.55 7.46
C ALA A 13 5.54 15.79 8.38
N ARG A 14 4.59 14.86 8.36
CA ARG A 14 3.26 15.01 8.96
C ARG A 14 2.98 13.90 9.96
N ARG A 15 2.56 14.26 11.16
CA ARG A 15 2.01 13.39 12.19
C ARG A 15 0.49 13.61 12.26
N GLY A 16 -0.30 12.58 12.00
CA GLY A 16 -1.75 12.73 12.02
C GLY A 16 -2.49 11.49 12.53
N GLU A 17 -3.80 11.63 12.62
CA GLU A 17 -4.76 10.57 12.94
C GLU A 17 -5.86 10.57 11.88
N PHE A 18 -6.20 9.39 11.39
CA PHE A 18 -7.29 9.22 10.44
C PHE A 18 -8.38 8.34 11.05
N GLU A 19 -9.51 8.95 11.37
CA GLU A 19 -10.64 8.23 11.94
C GLU A 19 -11.42 7.49 10.86
N THR A 20 -11.75 6.23 11.13
CA THR A 20 -12.54 5.38 10.24
C THR A 20 -13.57 4.59 11.03
N VAL A 21 -14.52 3.96 10.34
CA VAL A 21 -15.53 3.07 11.00
C VAL A 21 -14.91 1.80 11.62
N HIS A 22 -13.66 1.47 11.27
CA HIS A 22 -12.94 0.31 11.82
C HIS A 22 -11.77 0.71 12.72
N GLY A 23 -11.81 1.92 13.26
CA GLY A 23 -10.80 2.45 14.19
C GLY A 23 -9.95 3.57 13.60
N THR A 24 -9.13 4.15 14.46
CA THR A 24 -8.24 5.29 14.14
C THR A 24 -6.89 4.80 13.65
N VAL A 25 -6.44 5.30 12.52
CA VAL A 25 -5.12 5.04 11.94
C VAL A 25 -4.15 6.14 12.35
N GLN A 26 -3.06 5.77 13.00
CA GLN A 26 -1.96 6.68 13.35
C GLN A 26 -1.03 6.83 12.15
N THR A 27 -0.83 8.04 11.64
CA THR A 27 0.03 8.30 10.48
C THR A 27 1.34 8.98 10.86
N PRO A 28 2.43 8.74 10.12
CA PRO A 28 2.57 7.88 8.95
C PRO A 28 2.35 6.39 9.25
N VAL A 29 1.87 5.63 8.24
CA VAL A 29 1.51 4.22 8.38
C VAL A 29 1.93 3.40 7.15
N PHE A 30 2.38 2.16 7.39
CA PHE A 30 2.58 1.17 6.35
C PHE A 30 1.43 0.15 6.36
N MET A 31 0.79 -0.06 5.22
CA MET A 31 -0.28 -1.03 5.04
C MET A 31 0.33 -2.38 4.62
N ASN A 32 0.11 -3.40 5.43
CA ASN A 32 0.62 -4.73 5.12
C ASN A 32 -0.21 -5.38 4.00
N VAL A 33 0.45 -5.78 2.91
CA VAL A 33 -0.24 -6.25 1.70
C VAL A 33 -0.61 -7.72 1.80
N GLY A 34 -1.91 -7.99 1.92
CA GLY A 34 -2.52 -9.30 1.94
C GLY A 34 -3.35 -9.55 0.67
N THR A 35 -2.72 -9.68 -0.46
CA THR A 35 -3.28 -9.75 -1.83
C THR A 35 -4.66 -10.43 -1.94
N CYS A 36 -4.84 -11.57 -1.29
CA CYS A 36 -6.09 -12.35 -1.30
C CYS A 36 -6.68 -12.48 0.11
N ALA A 37 -6.80 -11.38 0.86
CA ALA A 37 -7.16 -11.38 2.28
C ALA A 37 -6.23 -12.28 3.13
N ALA A 38 -4.98 -12.39 2.72
CA ALA A 38 -3.94 -13.16 3.42
C ALA A 38 -2.56 -12.77 2.93
N ILE A 39 -1.59 -12.67 3.83
CA ILE A 39 -0.21 -12.40 3.47
C ILE A 39 0.49 -13.70 3.07
N ARG A 40 1.02 -13.71 1.84
CA ARG A 40 1.77 -14.84 1.34
C ARG A 40 3.03 -15.08 2.18
N GLY A 41 3.11 -16.28 2.77
CA GLY A 41 4.14 -16.65 3.74
C GLY A 41 3.54 -17.14 5.05
N GLY A 42 2.22 -17.36 5.09
CA GLY A 42 1.53 -17.97 6.23
C GLY A 42 1.38 -17.07 7.45
N VAL A 43 1.27 -15.77 7.23
CA VAL A 43 1.00 -14.78 8.29
C VAL A 43 -0.49 -14.60 8.43
N SER A 44 -1.02 -14.87 9.61
CA SER A 44 -2.44 -14.74 9.96
C SER A 44 -2.79 -13.33 10.45
N THR A 45 -4.09 -13.05 10.58
CA THR A 45 -4.57 -11.80 11.20
C THR A 45 -4.19 -11.68 12.67
N MET A 46 -4.04 -12.80 13.38
CA MET A 46 -3.51 -12.80 14.75
C MET A 46 -2.05 -12.34 14.78
N ASP A 47 -1.23 -12.87 13.86
CA ASP A 47 0.15 -12.40 13.70
C ASP A 47 0.21 -10.90 13.35
N LEU A 48 -0.68 -10.42 12.46
CA LEU A 48 -0.76 -9.02 12.09
C LEU A 48 -1.09 -8.10 13.27
N ARG A 49 -1.99 -8.55 14.17
CA ARG A 49 -2.27 -7.82 15.41
C ARG A 49 -1.04 -7.77 16.31
N GLU A 50 -0.35 -8.90 16.50
CA GLU A 50 0.86 -9.00 17.34
C GLU A 50 1.98 -8.10 16.86
N ILE A 51 2.18 -8.00 15.53
CA ILE A 51 3.23 -7.16 14.95
C ILE A 51 2.81 -5.69 14.74
N GLY A 52 1.66 -5.26 15.27
CA GLY A 52 1.24 -3.85 15.27
C GLY A 52 0.72 -3.34 13.93
N CYS A 53 0.26 -4.20 13.03
CA CYS A 53 -0.39 -3.78 11.78
C CYS A 53 -1.64 -2.97 12.09
N GLN A 54 -1.76 -1.78 11.52
CA GLN A 54 -2.93 -0.92 11.69
C GLN A 54 -3.92 -1.04 10.53
N VAL A 55 -3.40 -1.19 9.31
CA VAL A 55 -4.20 -1.28 8.07
C VAL A 55 -3.68 -2.43 7.23
N GLU A 56 -4.59 -3.31 6.81
CA GLU A 56 -4.29 -4.33 5.81
C GLU A 56 -4.72 -3.84 4.43
N LEU A 57 -3.96 -4.18 3.39
CA LEU A 57 -4.33 -3.90 2.00
C LEU A 57 -4.63 -5.19 1.27
N SER A 58 -5.84 -5.32 0.74
CA SER A 58 -6.27 -6.42 -0.12
C SER A 58 -6.52 -5.98 -1.56
N ASN A 59 -6.26 -6.89 -2.52
CA ASN A 59 -6.40 -6.55 -3.93
C ASN A 59 -7.78 -6.90 -4.50
N THR A 60 -8.48 -5.89 -4.96
CA THR A 60 -9.83 -5.96 -5.56
C THR A 60 -9.90 -6.97 -6.71
N TYR A 61 -8.96 -6.89 -7.66
CA TYR A 61 -8.92 -7.82 -8.80
C TYR A 61 -8.79 -9.28 -8.37
N HIS A 62 -7.84 -9.57 -7.47
CA HIS A 62 -7.61 -10.95 -7.03
C HIS A 62 -8.81 -11.52 -6.28
N LEU A 63 -9.43 -10.74 -5.41
CA LEU A 63 -10.61 -11.17 -4.65
C LEU A 63 -11.87 -11.30 -5.53
N HIS A 64 -12.01 -10.47 -6.57
CA HIS A 64 -13.07 -10.57 -7.56
C HIS A 64 -12.97 -11.87 -8.39
N ILE A 65 -11.74 -12.20 -8.84
CA ILE A 65 -11.52 -13.42 -9.63
C ILE A 65 -11.66 -14.68 -8.75
N ARG A 66 -11.14 -14.63 -7.52
CA ARG A 66 -11.17 -15.77 -6.59
C ARG A 66 -11.05 -15.30 -5.14
N PRO A 67 -12.03 -15.58 -4.28
CA PRO A 67 -13.15 -16.52 -4.46
C PRO A 67 -14.36 -15.91 -5.18
N GLY A 68 -14.35 -14.59 -5.46
CA GLY A 68 -15.45 -13.78 -5.96
C GLY A 68 -15.98 -12.82 -4.88
N ASP A 69 -16.15 -11.56 -5.24
CA ASP A 69 -16.64 -10.51 -4.33
C ASP A 69 -18.06 -10.79 -3.81
N ARG A 70 -18.90 -11.46 -4.62
CA ARG A 70 -20.24 -11.87 -4.20
C ARG A 70 -20.21 -12.88 -3.05
N LEU A 71 -19.31 -13.87 -3.10
CA LEU A 71 -19.13 -14.80 -2.00
C LEU A 71 -18.69 -14.07 -0.72
N ILE A 72 -17.74 -13.12 -0.83
CA ILE A 72 -17.28 -12.34 0.32
C ILE A 72 -18.42 -11.48 0.88
N TYR A 73 -19.26 -10.90 0.02
CA TYR A 73 -20.49 -10.20 0.44
C TYR A 73 -21.41 -11.09 1.25
N GLU A 74 -21.72 -12.31 0.76
CA GLU A 74 -22.57 -13.29 1.45
C GLU A 74 -21.99 -13.73 2.80
N MET A 75 -20.66 -13.73 2.93
CA MET A 75 -19.93 -13.99 4.18
C MET A 75 -19.90 -12.78 5.13
N GLY A 76 -20.52 -11.66 4.76
CA GLY A 76 -20.63 -10.45 5.58
C GLY A 76 -19.48 -9.46 5.42
N GLY A 77 -18.82 -9.46 4.27
CA GLY A 77 -17.74 -8.57 3.90
C GLY A 77 -16.35 -9.08 4.31
N ILE A 78 -15.32 -8.39 3.83
CA ILE A 78 -13.92 -8.82 3.96
C ILE A 78 -13.49 -8.93 5.43
N HIS A 79 -13.93 -8.04 6.29
CA HIS A 79 -13.56 -8.03 7.72
C HIS A 79 -14.01 -9.31 8.42
N LYS A 80 -15.23 -9.79 8.16
CA LYS A 80 -15.71 -11.07 8.70
C LYS A 80 -15.05 -12.25 8.00
N PHE A 81 -14.85 -12.16 6.69
CA PHE A 81 -14.31 -13.24 5.87
C PHE A 81 -12.93 -13.71 6.34
N PHE A 82 -12.02 -12.77 6.70
CA PHE A 82 -10.68 -13.15 7.16
C PHE A 82 -10.38 -12.80 8.65
N ASN A 83 -11.44 -12.48 9.41
CA ASN A 83 -11.37 -12.20 10.85
C ASN A 83 -10.41 -11.04 11.18
N TRP A 84 -10.68 -9.85 10.62
CA TRP A 84 -9.92 -8.63 10.86
C TRP A 84 -10.83 -7.49 11.31
N ASP A 85 -10.46 -6.82 12.40
CA ASP A 85 -11.26 -5.80 13.07
C ASP A 85 -10.74 -4.36 12.88
N ARG A 86 -9.62 -4.21 12.16
CA ARG A 86 -9.00 -2.92 11.86
C ARG A 86 -9.25 -2.52 10.41
N PRO A 87 -8.91 -1.27 10.01
CA PRO A 87 -9.11 -0.83 8.64
C PRO A 87 -8.50 -1.76 7.58
N VAL A 88 -9.23 -1.89 6.47
CA VAL A 88 -8.80 -2.53 5.23
C VAL A 88 -8.90 -1.52 4.11
N LEU A 89 -7.82 -1.36 3.35
CA LEU A 89 -7.84 -0.66 2.07
C LEU A 89 -7.93 -1.70 0.94
N THR A 90 -8.84 -1.48 -0.01
CA THR A 90 -8.85 -2.23 -1.28
C THR A 90 -8.33 -1.35 -2.40
N ASP A 91 -7.39 -1.87 -3.20
CA ASP A 91 -6.93 -1.18 -4.39
C ASP A 91 -8.03 -1.07 -5.47
N SER A 92 -7.78 -0.30 -6.52
CA SER A 92 -8.75 -0.11 -7.61
C SER A 92 -8.96 -1.36 -8.48
N GLY A 93 -8.02 -2.30 -8.45
CA GLY A 93 -7.89 -3.39 -9.43
C GLY A 93 -7.24 -2.96 -10.75
N GLY A 94 -7.08 -1.65 -10.98
CA GLY A 94 -6.53 -1.10 -12.22
C GLY A 94 -5.10 -1.56 -12.49
N PHE A 95 -4.19 -1.46 -11.53
CA PHE A 95 -2.80 -1.86 -11.68
C PHE A 95 -2.65 -3.33 -12.09
N GLN A 96 -3.42 -4.26 -11.50
CA GLN A 96 -3.38 -5.69 -11.85
C GLN A 96 -3.88 -5.93 -13.27
N VAL A 97 -4.90 -5.19 -13.69
CA VAL A 97 -5.39 -5.22 -15.08
C VAL A 97 -4.29 -4.74 -16.03
N PHE A 98 -3.51 -3.72 -15.65
CA PHE A 98 -2.40 -3.21 -16.46
C PHE A 98 -1.19 -4.13 -16.45
N SER A 99 -0.82 -4.70 -15.32
CA SER A 99 0.40 -5.49 -15.15
C SER A 99 0.27 -6.95 -15.59
N LEU A 100 -0.92 -7.57 -15.43
CA LEU A 100 -1.16 -8.99 -15.68
C LEU A 100 -1.82 -9.28 -17.03
N ALA A 101 -2.51 -8.33 -17.64
CA ALA A 101 -3.23 -8.53 -18.89
C ALA A 101 -2.35 -8.19 -20.11
N LYS A 102 -1.81 -9.21 -20.78
CA LYS A 102 -1.05 -9.05 -22.04
C LYS A 102 -1.89 -8.47 -23.19
N LEU A 103 -3.19 -8.75 -23.20
CA LEU A 103 -4.17 -8.25 -24.16
C LEU A 103 -5.25 -7.49 -23.42
N ARG A 104 -5.17 -6.17 -23.46
CA ARG A 104 -6.15 -5.25 -22.88
C ARG A 104 -6.59 -4.21 -23.91
N LYS A 105 -7.86 -3.86 -23.88
CA LYS A 105 -8.40 -2.75 -24.65
C LYS A 105 -8.99 -1.74 -23.69
N ILE A 106 -8.38 -0.55 -23.67
CA ILE A 106 -8.82 0.59 -22.87
C ILE A 106 -9.76 1.42 -23.70
N THR A 107 -10.91 1.78 -23.14
CA THR A 107 -11.91 2.68 -23.72
C THR A 107 -12.29 3.74 -22.68
N GLU A 108 -13.18 4.64 -23.03
CA GLU A 108 -13.71 5.63 -22.07
C GLU A 108 -14.59 4.95 -21.00
N GLU A 109 -15.25 3.86 -21.35
CA GLU A 109 -16.13 3.12 -20.45
C GLU A 109 -15.35 2.33 -19.39
N GLY A 110 -14.17 1.82 -19.74
CA GLY A 110 -13.33 0.97 -18.89
C GLY A 110 -12.36 0.12 -19.70
N VAL A 111 -11.96 -1.00 -19.13
CA VAL A 111 -10.94 -1.90 -19.69
C VAL A 111 -11.51 -3.31 -19.90
N ASN A 112 -11.37 -3.81 -21.13
CA ASN A 112 -11.60 -5.21 -21.45
C ASN A 112 -10.29 -5.98 -21.44
N PHE A 113 -10.23 -7.08 -20.70
CA PHE A 113 -9.03 -7.91 -20.58
C PHE A 113 -9.39 -9.38 -20.32
N SER A 114 -8.38 -10.26 -20.32
CA SER A 114 -8.58 -11.68 -20.01
C SER A 114 -7.96 -12.02 -18.66
N SER A 115 -8.70 -12.77 -17.85
CA SER A 115 -8.22 -13.32 -16.57
C SER A 115 -6.94 -14.13 -16.78
N HIS A 116 -5.95 -13.90 -15.92
CA HIS A 116 -4.69 -14.64 -15.95
C HIS A 116 -4.81 -16.06 -15.40
N ILE A 117 -5.95 -16.41 -14.79
CA ILE A 117 -6.20 -17.72 -14.20
C ILE A 117 -6.82 -18.68 -15.21
N ASP A 118 -7.87 -18.25 -15.90
CA ASP A 118 -8.71 -19.10 -16.77
C ASP A 118 -8.95 -18.53 -18.17
N GLY A 119 -8.38 -17.36 -18.47
CA GLY A 119 -8.52 -16.69 -19.77
C GLY A 119 -9.91 -16.09 -20.02
N LYS A 120 -10.84 -16.13 -19.07
CA LYS A 120 -12.17 -15.54 -19.21
C LYS A 120 -12.09 -14.05 -19.48
N ARG A 121 -12.89 -13.55 -20.42
CA ARG A 121 -13.03 -12.14 -20.72
C ARG A 121 -13.74 -11.41 -19.57
N ILE A 122 -13.16 -10.33 -19.13
CA ILE A 122 -13.64 -9.48 -18.03
C ILE A 122 -13.67 -8.04 -18.51
N PHE A 123 -14.73 -7.33 -18.15
CA PHE A 123 -14.80 -5.89 -18.26
C PHE A 123 -14.71 -5.29 -16.85
N MET A 124 -13.85 -4.29 -16.67
CA MET A 124 -13.74 -3.51 -15.44
C MET A 124 -13.68 -2.03 -15.78
N GLY A 125 -14.57 -1.28 -15.20
CA GLY A 125 -14.62 0.17 -15.27
C GLY A 125 -14.88 0.75 -13.89
N PRO A 126 -15.06 2.08 -13.79
CA PRO A 126 -15.32 2.75 -12.53
C PRO A 126 -16.44 2.13 -11.69
N GLU A 127 -17.60 1.94 -12.29
CA GLU A 127 -18.78 1.40 -11.59
C GLU A 127 -18.57 -0.05 -11.15
N GLN A 128 -17.94 -0.88 -11.99
CA GLN A 128 -17.64 -2.26 -11.65
C GLN A 128 -16.65 -2.35 -10.49
N SER A 129 -15.58 -1.53 -10.54
CA SER A 129 -14.59 -1.49 -9.46
C SER A 129 -15.25 -1.05 -8.13
N MET A 130 -16.08 0.00 -8.16
CA MET A 130 -16.79 0.46 -6.96
C MET A 130 -17.78 -0.60 -6.45
N GLN A 131 -18.52 -1.28 -7.33
CA GLN A 131 -19.45 -2.35 -6.94
C GLN A 131 -18.70 -3.52 -6.27
N ILE A 132 -17.55 -3.93 -6.84
CA ILE A 132 -16.73 -5.00 -6.27
C ILE A 132 -16.24 -4.60 -4.89
N GLN A 133 -15.68 -3.40 -4.72
CA GLN A 133 -15.17 -2.90 -3.45
C GLN A 133 -16.28 -2.70 -2.41
N SER A 134 -17.49 -2.32 -2.84
CA SER A 134 -18.69 -2.27 -1.99
C SER A 134 -19.10 -3.66 -1.50
N ASN A 135 -19.05 -4.69 -2.37
CA ASN A 135 -19.30 -6.07 -1.98
C ASN A 135 -18.24 -6.60 -0.99
N LEU A 136 -16.97 -6.22 -1.18
CA LEU A 136 -15.90 -6.51 -0.22
C LEU A 136 -16.11 -5.78 1.10
N ALA A 137 -16.81 -4.65 1.11
CA ALA A 137 -17.08 -3.82 2.28
C ALA A 137 -15.80 -3.33 2.99
N SER A 138 -14.75 -3.01 2.21
CA SER A 138 -13.51 -2.45 2.77
C SER A 138 -13.75 -1.11 3.46
N THR A 139 -12.81 -0.68 4.29
CA THR A 139 -12.87 0.63 4.96
C THR A 139 -12.61 1.76 3.97
N ILE A 140 -11.57 1.58 3.15
CA ILE A 140 -11.11 2.55 2.15
C ILE A 140 -11.09 1.85 0.79
N ALA A 141 -11.74 2.45 -0.19
CA ALA A 141 -11.72 2.03 -1.59
C ALA A 141 -10.88 3.01 -2.41
N MET A 142 -10.06 2.47 -3.33
CA MET A 142 -9.34 3.28 -4.30
C MET A 142 -10.18 3.49 -5.55
N ALA A 143 -10.18 4.71 -6.08
CA ALA A 143 -10.83 4.99 -7.35
C ALA A 143 -10.16 4.22 -8.51
N PHE A 144 -10.96 3.79 -9.49
CA PHE A 144 -10.43 3.12 -10.67
C PHE A 144 -9.65 4.11 -11.54
N ASP A 145 -8.42 3.76 -11.89
CA ASP A 145 -7.47 4.62 -12.58
C ASP A 145 -6.77 3.91 -13.74
N GLU A 146 -6.11 4.67 -14.59
CA GLU A 146 -5.21 4.15 -15.61
C GLU A 146 -3.75 4.40 -15.19
N CYS A 147 -3.07 3.33 -14.77
CA CYS A 147 -1.63 3.34 -14.53
C CYS A 147 -0.90 3.22 -15.86
N VAL A 148 -0.11 4.22 -16.23
CA VAL A 148 0.66 4.26 -17.49
C VAL A 148 2.06 3.75 -17.25
N GLU A 149 2.62 3.03 -18.22
CA GLU A 149 4.02 2.58 -18.19
C GLU A 149 4.98 3.77 -18.18
N ASN A 150 6.11 3.62 -17.51
CA ASN A 150 7.18 4.62 -17.56
C ASN A 150 8.42 4.05 -18.30
N PRO A 151 8.96 4.75 -19.30
CA PRO A 151 8.51 6.04 -19.84
C PRO A 151 7.28 5.92 -20.73
N ALA A 152 6.47 6.96 -20.80
CA ALA A 152 5.34 7.08 -21.69
C ALA A 152 5.41 8.37 -22.52
N GLU A 153 4.81 8.37 -23.71
CA GLU A 153 4.69 9.57 -24.51
C GLU A 153 3.81 10.62 -23.80
N TYR A 154 4.25 11.88 -23.78
CA TYR A 154 3.56 12.98 -23.09
C TYR A 154 2.08 13.09 -23.48
N LYS A 155 1.76 13.02 -24.78
CA LYS A 155 0.40 13.09 -25.28
C LYS A 155 -0.48 11.96 -24.74
N TYR A 156 0.09 10.76 -24.66
CA TYR A 156 -0.61 9.62 -24.08
C TYR A 156 -0.85 9.81 -22.57
N ALA A 157 0.20 10.19 -21.82
CA ALA A 157 0.11 10.47 -20.39
C ALA A 157 -0.93 11.53 -20.08
N LYS A 158 -0.99 12.63 -20.87
CA LYS A 158 -2.00 13.68 -20.74
C LYS A 158 -3.42 13.15 -20.97
N ASN A 159 -3.63 12.33 -21.98
CA ASN A 159 -4.94 11.74 -22.27
C ASN A 159 -5.37 10.76 -21.18
N SER A 160 -4.42 9.99 -20.64
CA SER A 160 -4.63 9.07 -19.53
C SER A 160 -5.03 9.80 -18.25
N CYS A 161 -4.36 10.90 -17.90
CA CYS A 161 -4.76 11.77 -16.78
C CYS A 161 -6.20 12.28 -16.93
N ALA A 162 -6.54 12.76 -18.11
CA ALA A 162 -7.90 13.25 -18.37
C ALA A 162 -8.95 12.14 -18.25
N ARG A 163 -8.64 10.92 -18.70
CA ARG A 163 -9.52 9.74 -18.54
C ARG A 163 -9.63 9.33 -17.08
N THR A 164 -8.51 9.22 -16.37
CA THR A 164 -8.50 8.90 -14.94
C THR A 164 -9.34 9.90 -14.13
N PHE A 165 -9.28 11.18 -14.46
CA PHE A 165 -10.14 12.17 -13.81
C PHE A 165 -11.63 11.90 -14.04
N ARG A 166 -12.07 11.67 -15.29
CA ARG A 166 -13.48 11.35 -15.59
C ARG A 166 -13.92 10.03 -14.93
N TRP A 167 -13.03 9.04 -14.86
CA TRP A 167 -13.29 7.81 -14.15
C TRP A 167 -13.44 8.03 -12.64
N LEU A 168 -12.66 8.94 -12.07
CA LEU A 168 -12.78 9.32 -10.66
C LEU A 168 -14.14 9.97 -10.35
N GLU A 169 -14.62 10.85 -11.22
CA GLU A 169 -15.97 11.45 -11.08
C GLU A 169 -17.06 10.36 -11.08
N ARG A 170 -16.94 9.37 -11.97
CA ARG A 170 -17.84 8.21 -12.02
C ARG A 170 -17.73 7.35 -10.76
N CYS A 171 -16.51 7.07 -10.28
CA CYS A 171 -16.29 6.36 -9.02
C CYS A 171 -16.97 7.07 -7.84
N LYS A 172 -16.79 8.38 -7.71
CA LYS A 172 -17.40 9.18 -6.64
C LYS A 172 -18.94 9.09 -6.67
N LYS A 173 -19.53 9.24 -7.86
CA LYS A 173 -20.99 9.14 -8.05
C LYS A 173 -21.49 7.74 -7.68
N GLU A 174 -20.81 6.70 -8.15
CA GLU A 174 -21.21 5.33 -7.89
C GLU A 174 -21.01 4.95 -6.41
N MET A 175 -19.93 5.37 -5.76
CA MET A 175 -19.73 5.19 -4.32
C MET A 175 -20.87 5.80 -3.51
N ALA A 176 -21.26 7.04 -3.83
CA ALA A 176 -22.38 7.70 -3.14
C ALA A 176 -23.69 6.92 -3.32
N ARG A 177 -23.95 6.41 -4.53
CA ARG A 177 -25.11 5.57 -4.82
C ARG A 177 -25.09 4.28 -3.99
N LEU A 178 -23.98 3.57 -4.02
CA LEU A 178 -23.81 2.30 -3.29
C LEU A 178 -23.94 2.49 -1.78
N ASN A 179 -23.30 3.51 -1.21
CA ASN A 179 -23.38 3.81 0.22
C ASN A 179 -24.80 4.17 0.69
N SER A 180 -25.70 4.58 -0.23
CA SER A 180 -27.11 4.88 0.08
C SER A 180 -28.03 3.65 0.08
N LEU A 181 -27.58 2.52 -0.46
CA LEU A 181 -28.42 1.32 -0.60
C LEU A 181 -28.64 0.63 0.74
N PRO A 182 -29.85 0.10 1.01
CA PRO A 182 -30.14 -0.63 2.25
C PRO A 182 -29.25 -1.87 2.47
N GLU A 183 -28.95 -2.59 1.40
CA GLU A 183 -28.19 -3.84 1.38
C GLU A 183 -26.67 -3.65 1.51
N THR A 184 -26.15 -2.44 1.39
CA THR A 184 -24.72 -2.19 1.50
C THR A 184 -24.22 -2.45 2.91
N ILE A 185 -23.19 -3.30 3.05
CA ILE A 185 -22.62 -3.71 4.34
C ILE A 185 -21.92 -2.52 5.00
N ASN A 186 -20.99 -1.86 4.29
CA ASN A 186 -20.30 -0.67 4.81
C ASN A 186 -20.79 0.59 4.10
N LYS A 187 -21.76 1.28 4.68
CA LYS A 187 -22.34 2.53 4.16
C LYS A 187 -21.45 3.76 4.34
N ASN A 188 -20.34 3.62 5.04
CA ASN A 188 -19.36 4.67 5.29
C ASN A 188 -18.00 4.31 4.65
N GLN A 189 -18.04 3.56 3.54
CA GLN A 189 -16.82 3.26 2.79
C GLN A 189 -16.24 4.54 2.21
N LEU A 190 -14.93 4.75 2.41
CA LEU A 190 -14.20 5.96 2.04
C LEU A 190 -13.62 5.81 0.62
N LEU A 191 -13.48 6.92 -0.11
CA LEU A 191 -12.92 6.96 -1.44
C LEU A 191 -11.64 7.77 -1.50
N PHE A 192 -10.54 7.14 -1.91
CA PHE A 192 -9.29 7.80 -2.23
C PHE A 192 -9.15 7.97 -3.75
N GLY A 193 -8.84 9.19 -4.19
CA GLY A 193 -8.50 9.48 -5.59
C GLY A 193 -7.02 9.27 -5.86
N ILE A 194 -6.66 9.01 -7.12
CA ILE A 194 -5.28 8.71 -7.52
C ILE A 194 -4.77 9.77 -8.48
N ASN A 195 -3.71 10.46 -8.09
CA ASN A 195 -2.95 11.35 -8.96
C ASN A 195 -2.09 10.53 -9.92
N GLN A 196 -2.22 10.80 -11.22
CA GLN A 196 -1.45 10.19 -12.30
C GLN A 196 -0.71 11.27 -13.10
N GLY A 197 0.19 10.88 -14.03
CA GLY A 197 0.93 11.81 -14.90
C GLY A 197 2.35 11.36 -15.25
N CYS A 198 2.69 10.08 -15.06
CA CYS A 198 4.06 9.57 -15.18
C CYS A 198 5.02 10.42 -14.35
N THR A 199 6.16 10.83 -14.92
CA THR A 199 7.12 11.75 -14.30
C THR A 199 7.00 13.19 -14.84
N TYR A 200 5.92 13.52 -15.58
CA TYR A 200 5.67 14.86 -16.10
C TYR A 200 5.07 15.77 -15.02
N GLU A 201 5.89 16.68 -14.51
CA GLU A 201 5.53 17.54 -13.38
C GLU A 201 4.29 18.40 -13.65
N ASP A 202 4.17 19.00 -14.82
CA ASP A 202 3.03 19.82 -15.21
C ASP A 202 1.71 19.02 -15.23
N LEU A 203 1.74 17.77 -15.74
CA LEU A 203 0.59 16.87 -15.72
C LEU A 203 0.21 16.46 -14.30
N ARG A 204 1.20 16.17 -13.47
CA ARG A 204 1.03 15.80 -12.05
C ARG A 204 0.36 16.93 -11.26
N ILE A 205 0.85 18.17 -11.44
CA ILE A 205 0.31 19.36 -10.78
C ILE A 205 -1.12 19.64 -11.24
N ASP A 206 -1.37 19.68 -12.56
CA ASP A 206 -2.70 19.91 -13.11
C ASP A 206 -3.71 18.86 -12.61
N HIS A 207 -3.31 17.58 -12.67
CA HIS A 207 -4.17 16.49 -12.23
C HIS A 207 -4.44 16.53 -10.71
N MET A 208 -3.42 16.87 -9.87
CA MET A 208 -3.63 17.00 -8.43
C MET A 208 -4.61 18.14 -8.11
N LYS A 209 -4.46 19.30 -8.73
CA LYS A 209 -5.40 20.43 -8.55
C LYS A 209 -6.82 20.02 -8.85
N ARG A 210 -7.04 19.36 -9.99
CA ARG A 210 -8.38 18.94 -10.42
C ARG A 210 -9.01 17.89 -9.49
N ILE A 211 -8.25 16.87 -9.08
CA ILE A 211 -8.81 15.85 -8.17
C ILE A 211 -9.05 16.42 -6.76
N ALA A 212 -8.28 17.42 -6.33
CA ALA A 212 -8.49 18.09 -5.05
C ALA A 212 -9.84 18.83 -4.98
N GLU A 213 -10.34 19.35 -6.11
CA GLU A 213 -11.65 20.01 -6.19
C GLU A 213 -12.82 19.05 -5.93
N LEU A 214 -12.60 17.75 -6.04
CA LEU A 214 -13.64 16.74 -5.81
C LEU A 214 -13.91 16.46 -4.32
N ASP A 215 -13.13 17.03 -3.39
CA ASP A 215 -13.25 16.80 -1.95
C ASP A 215 -13.45 15.33 -1.59
N LEU A 216 -12.40 14.53 -1.78
CA LEU A 216 -12.35 13.11 -1.49
C LEU A 216 -11.89 12.87 -0.04
N ASP A 217 -12.00 11.61 0.42
CA ASP A 217 -11.56 11.24 1.77
C ASP A 217 -10.04 11.14 1.89
N GLY A 218 -9.32 10.97 0.78
CA GLY A 218 -7.87 10.95 0.70
C GLY A 218 -7.34 11.00 -0.73
N TYR A 219 -6.04 11.24 -0.87
CA TYR A 219 -5.38 11.44 -2.16
C TYR A 219 -4.12 10.58 -2.26
N ALA A 220 -4.07 9.75 -3.29
CA ALA A 220 -2.91 8.92 -3.57
C ALA A 220 -2.07 9.48 -4.72
N ILE A 221 -0.78 9.19 -4.70
CA ILE A 221 0.16 9.41 -5.78
C ILE A 221 0.46 8.02 -6.36
N GLY A 222 -0.08 7.74 -7.54
CA GLY A 222 0.07 6.46 -8.22
C GLY A 222 1.01 6.53 -9.42
N GLY A 223 1.29 5.38 -10.05
CA GLY A 223 2.10 5.30 -11.26
C GLY A 223 3.56 5.71 -11.08
N LEU A 224 4.11 5.55 -9.89
CA LEU A 224 5.52 5.69 -9.54
C LEU A 224 6.08 4.35 -9.05
N ALA A 225 7.40 4.24 -8.88
CA ALA A 225 8.13 2.99 -8.60
C ALA A 225 7.87 1.90 -9.66
N VAL A 226 7.73 2.32 -10.93
CA VAL A 226 7.49 1.44 -12.09
C VAL A 226 8.64 1.46 -13.10
N GLY A 227 9.83 1.95 -12.69
CA GLY A 227 11.05 1.94 -13.51
C GLY A 227 11.84 3.25 -13.50
N GLU A 228 11.29 4.34 -12.98
CA GLU A 228 12.00 5.61 -12.83
C GLU A 228 13.06 5.54 -11.70
N PRO A 229 14.11 6.37 -11.77
CA PRO A 229 15.02 6.61 -10.65
C PRO A 229 14.27 7.18 -9.42
N ALA A 230 14.78 6.88 -8.22
CA ALA A 230 14.15 7.33 -6.97
C ALA A 230 14.06 8.86 -6.89
N GLU A 231 15.04 9.56 -7.41
CA GLU A 231 15.10 11.03 -7.45
C GLU A 231 13.95 11.64 -8.26
N GLU A 232 13.56 11.01 -9.38
CA GLU A 232 12.41 11.45 -10.17
C GLU A 232 11.10 11.24 -9.40
N MET A 233 10.97 10.11 -8.70
CA MET A 233 9.83 9.88 -7.81
C MET A 233 9.75 10.96 -6.71
N TYR A 234 10.87 11.31 -6.09
CA TYR A 234 10.91 12.34 -5.05
C TYR A 234 10.55 13.72 -5.60
N SER A 235 11.04 14.08 -6.79
CA SER A 235 10.69 15.34 -7.47
C SER A 235 9.18 15.43 -7.76
N VAL A 236 8.56 14.33 -8.18
CA VAL A 236 7.11 14.29 -8.40
C VAL A 236 6.34 14.51 -7.08
N ILE A 237 6.77 13.89 -5.97
CA ILE A 237 6.13 14.10 -4.66
C ILE A 237 6.22 15.56 -4.25
N GLU A 238 7.40 16.18 -4.37
CA GLU A 238 7.64 17.60 -4.07
C GLU A 238 6.76 18.51 -4.95
N ALA A 239 6.63 18.20 -6.23
CA ALA A 239 5.82 18.98 -7.17
C ALA A 239 4.32 18.98 -6.84
N VAL A 240 3.77 17.85 -6.37
CA VAL A 240 2.33 17.73 -6.06
C VAL A 240 1.97 18.09 -4.62
N GLU A 241 2.93 18.05 -3.70
CA GLU A 241 2.72 18.30 -2.26
C GLU A 241 1.98 19.61 -1.98
N PRO A 242 2.35 20.77 -2.58
CA PRO A 242 1.69 22.04 -2.31
C PRO A 242 0.20 22.08 -2.71
N PHE A 243 -0.22 21.23 -3.64
CA PHE A 243 -1.57 21.18 -4.19
C PHE A 243 -2.43 20.08 -3.57
N ALA A 244 -1.82 19.15 -2.84
CA ALA A 244 -2.56 18.13 -2.11
C ALA A 244 -3.23 18.73 -0.86
N PRO A 245 -4.54 18.45 -0.61
CA PRO A 245 -5.26 18.98 0.53
C PRO A 245 -4.56 18.66 1.87
N LYS A 246 -4.37 19.69 2.71
CA LYS A 246 -3.63 19.55 3.98
C LYS A 246 -4.42 18.78 5.05
N ASN A 247 -5.72 18.84 4.99
CA ASN A 247 -6.67 18.20 5.91
C ASN A 247 -7.11 16.80 5.47
N LYS A 248 -6.38 16.20 4.52
CA LYS A 248 -6.67 14.85 4.01
C LYS A 248 -5.39 14.00 4.03
N PRO A 249 -5.51 12.66 4.19
CA PRO A 249 -4.35 11.77 4.10
C PRO A 249 -3.78 11.70 2.68
N ARG A 250 -2.47 11.52 2.59
CA ARG A 250 -1.68 11.41 1.36
C ARG A 250 -1.04 10.04 1.29
N TYR A 251 -1.26 9.32 0.21
CA TYR A 251 -0.83 7.94 0.05
C TYR A 251 0.10 7.78 -1.16
N LEU A 252 1.32 7.30 -0.95
CA LEU A 252 2.26 6.92 -2.03
C LEU A 252 2.13 5.43 -2.30
N MET A 253 1.58 5.07 -3.46
CA MET A 253 1.23 3.70 -3.82
C MET A 253 2.45 2.86 -4.23
N GLY A 254 2.52 1.64 -3.71
CA GLY A 254 3.52 0.64 -4.12
C GLY A 254 4.96 0.89 -3.63
N VAL A 255 5.16 1.86 -2.74
CA VAL A 255 6.49 2.27 -2.23
C VAL A 255 6.64 1.89 -0.76
N GLY A 256 7.72 1.31 -0.36
CA GLY A 256 8.89 0.83 -1.07
C GLY A 256 9.93 0.32 -0.09
N THR A 257 11.20 0.64 -0.34
CA THR A 257 12.27 0.35 0.62
C THR A 257 12.15 1.22 1.87
N PRO A 258 12.74 0.82 3.02
CA PRO A 258 12.77 1.69 4.21
C PRO A 258 13.32 3.07 3.94
N GLN A 259 14.35 3.20 3.09
CA GLN A 259 14.89 4.47 2.63
C GLN A 259 13.85 5.30 1.88
N ASN A 260 13.16 4.71 0.86
CA ASN A 260 12.13 5.43 0.10
C ASN A 260 10.98 5.90 1.00
N ILE A 261 10.63 5.13 2.05
CA ILE A 261 9.62 5.51 3.03
C ILE A 261 10.07 6.74 3.82
N LEU A 262 11.31 6.75 4.34
CA LEU A 262 11.85 7.91 5.05
C LEU A 262 11.87 9.16 4.17
N GLU A 263 12.34 9.04 2.93
CA GLU A 263 12.36 10.11 1.95
C GLU A 263 10.96 10.65 1.63
N ALA A 264 9.98 9.78 1.50
CA ALA A 264 8.61 10.19 1.19
C ALA A 264 7.89 10.78 2.42
N VAL A 265 8.14 10.27 3.64
CA VAL A 265 7.66 10.91 4.88
C VAL A 265 8.25 12.30 5.04
N TYR A 266 9.54 12.49 4.77
CA TYR A 266 10.21 13.78 4.79
C TYR A 266 9.53 14.80 3.85
N ARG A 267 8.89 14.30 2.76
CA ARG A 267 8.15 15.07 1.76
C ARG A 267 6.62 15.13 2.00
N GLY A 268 6.14 14.66 3.15
CA GLY A 268 4.75 14.84 3.57
C GLY A 268 3.76 13.74 3.18
N VAL A 269 4.24 12.51 2.95
CA VAL A 269 3.39 11.34 2.69
C VAL A 269 3.00 10.67 4.01
N ASP A 270 1.74 10.21 4.10
CA ASP A 270 1.13 9.65 5.31
C ASP A 270 0.94 8.12 5.23
N PHE A 271 0.60 7.57 4.06
CA PHE A 271 0.26 6.15 3.84
C PHE A 271 1.19 5.51 2.83
N PHE A 272 1.54 4.26 3.07
CA PHE A 272 2.42 3.45 2.23
C PHE A 272 1.93 2.02 2.13
N ASP A 273 2.21 1.38 1.01
CA ASP A 273 2.11 -0.06 0.84
C ASP A 273 3.25 -0.56 -0.05
N CYS A 274 3.63 -1.79 0.12
CA CYS A 274 4.47 -2.51 -0.84
C CYS A 274 4.43 -4.01 -0.58
N VAL A 275 4.36 -4.82 -1.63
CA VAL A 275 4.50 -6.27 -1.51
C VAL A 275 5.95 -6.71 -1.25
N MET A 276 6.92 -5.82 -1.52
CA MET A 276 8.35 -6.13 -1.46
C MET A 276 8.82 -6.67 -0.10
N PRO A 277 8.39 -6.14 1.08
CA PRO A 277 8.82 -6.69 2.37
C PRO A 277 8.52 -8.17 2.51
N SER A 278 7.29 -8.58 2.22
CA SER A 278 6.89 -10.00 2.30
C SER A 278 7.49 -10.83 1.16
N ARG A 279 7.58 -10.27 -0.06
CA ARG A 279 8.20 -10.95 -1.21
C ARG A 279 9.68 -11.22 -1.00
N ASN A 280 10.45 -10.22 -0.57
CA ASN A 280 11.88 -10.35 -0.31
C ASN A 280 12.17 -11.31 0.86
N ALA A 281 11.37 -11.25 1.91
CA ALA A 281 11.48 -12.14 3.07
C ALA A 281 11.38 -13.61 2.70
N ARG A 282 10.47 -13.97 1.80
CA ARG A 282 10.32 -15.35 1.32
C ARG A 282 11.57 -15.92 0.66
N HIS A 283 12.49 -15.05 0.24
CA HIS A 283 13.79 -15.38 -0.35
C HIS A 283 14.96 -15.07 0.58
N GLY A 284 14.71 -14.89 1.90
CA GLY A 284 15.73 -14.65 2.89
C GLY A 284 16.37 -13.26 2.84
N ASN A 285 15.79 -12.30 2.13
CA ASN A 285 16.25 -10.91 2.11
C ASN A 285 15.46 -10.11 3.15
N LEU A 286 16.15 -9.67 4.19
CA LEU A 286 15.57 -9.09 5.41
C LEU A 286 16.02 -7.65 5.61
N PHE A 287 15.19 -6.87 6.31
CA PHE A 287 15.49 -5.50 6.70
C PHE A 287 15.76 -5.43 8.20
N THR A 288 16.81 -4.72 8.58
CA THR A 288 17.19 -4.48 9.97
C THR A 288 17.55 -3.02 10.18
N TRP A 289 17.69 -2.57 11.42
CA TRP A 289 18.16 -1.22 11.72
C TRP A 289 19.63 -0.96 11.32
N GLU A 290 20.37 -2.03 11.07
CA GLU A 290 21.74 -1.98 10.57
C GLU A 290 21.84 -1.99 9.05
N GLY A 291 20.73 -2.31 8.35
CA GLY A 291 20.67 -2.39 6.89
C GLY A 291 20.04 -3.69 6.37
N LYS A 292 20.31 -4.04 5.13
CA LYS A 292 19.73 -5.19 4.41
C LYS A 292 20.56 -6.45 4.64
N LEU A 293 19.96 -7.49 5.21
CA LEU A 293 20.58 -8.77 5.48
C LEU A 293 20.10 -9.84 4.48
N ASN A 294 21.02 -10.51 3.78
CA ASN A 294 20.70 -11.77 3.09
C ASN A 294 21.01 -12.95 4.00
N LEU A 295 19.97 -13.58 4.53
CA LEU A 295 20.10 -14.68 5.49
C LEU A 295 20.69 -15.95 4.86
N LEU A 296 20.58 -16.14 3.54
CA LEU A 296 21.14 -17.31 2.84
C LEU A 296 22.65 -17.26 2.68
N ASN A 297 23.32 -16.13 2.97
CA ASN A 297 24.78 -16.04 2.94
C ASN A 297 25.42 -17.06 3.89
N GLU A 298 26.58 -17.60 3.48
CA GLU A 298 27.27 -18.68 4.19
C GLU A 298 27.73 -18.28 5.59
N LYS A 299 28.02 -16.97 5.81
CA LYS A 299 28.35 -16.43 7.14
C LYS A 299 27.29 -16.66 8.20
N ASN A 300 26.01 -16.82 7.80
CA ASN A 300 24.89 -17.04 8.71
C ASN A 300 24.66 -18.52 9.06
N LYS A 301 25.39 -19.46 8.46
CA LYS A 301 25.22 -20.92 8.64
C LYS A 301 25.40 -21.39 10.08
N LYS A 302 26.32 -20.77 10.82
CA LYS A 302 26.64 -21.09 12.21
C LYS A 302 26.37 -19.90 13.14
N ASP A 303 25.61 -18.90 12.71
CA ASP A 303 25.35 -17.70 13.50
C ASP A 303 24.21 -17.96 14.51
N PRO A 304 24.51 -17.99 15.83
CA PRO A 304 23.51 -18.25 16.86
C PRO A 304 22.65 -17.02 17.18
N ARG A 305 23.00 -15.83 16.67
CA ARG A 305 22.29 -14.59 16.94
C ARG A 305 20.94 -14.58 16.24
N PRO A 306 19.96 -13.77 16.72
CA PRO A 306 18.72 -13.51 16.00
C PRO A 306 18.99 -12.73 14.70
N ILE A 307 17.95 -12.53 13.87
CA ILE A 307 18.04 -11.72 12.64
C ILE A 307 18.56 -10.31 12.98
N SER A 308 18.01 -9.68 14.01
CA SER A 308 18.50 -8.42 14.59
C SER A 308 18.37 -8.49 16.10
N GLU A 309 19.42 -8.10 16.84
CA GLU A 309 19.46 -8.17 18.30
C GLU A 309 18.54 -7.14 18.97
N SER A 310 18.28 -6.01 18.29
CA SER A 310 17.38 -4.97 18.76
C SER A 310 15.91 -5.20 18.39
N CYS A 311 15.60 -6.25 17.62
CA CYS A 311 14.26 -6.50 17.09
C CYS A 311 13.38 -7.31 18.06
N GLY A 312 12.21 -6.78 18.41
CA GLY A 312 11.24 -7.44 19.30
C GLY A 312 10.28 -8.42 18.60
N CYS A 313 10.46 -8.76 17.32
CA CYS A 313 9.53 -9.65 16.61
C CYS A 313 9.57 -11.09 17.12
N PRO A 314 8.49 -11.89 16.91
CA PRO A 314 8.44 -13.27 17.34
C PRO A 314 9.59 -14.12 16.79
N ALA A 315 10.06 -13.86 15.57
CA ALA A 315 11.19 -14.58 14.99
C ALA A 315 12.51 -14.30 15.74
N CYS A 316 12.84 -13.02 15.98
CA CYS A 316 14.07 -12.63 16.66
C CYS A 316 14.12 -13.04 18.13
N ARG A 317 12.97 -13.02 18.81
CA ARG A 317 12.89 -13.43 20.23
C ARG A 317 13.16 -14.94 20.45
N ASN A 318 12.94 -15.77 19.43
CA ASN A 318 12.90 -17.22 19.62
C ASN A 318 13.88 -18.02 18.77
N TYR A 319 14.39 -17.45 17.65
CA TYR A 319 15.14 -18.25 16.68
C TYR A 319 16.43 -17.58 16.23
N SER A 320 17.44 -18.40 15.96
CA SER A 320 18.73 -17.96 15.45
C SER A 320 18.73 -17.83 13.91
N ARG A 321 19.67 -17.03 13.39
CA ARG A 321 19.96 -16.94 11.95
C ARG A 321 20.28 -18.32 11.36
N ALA A 322 21.08 -19.11 12.06
CA ALA A 322 21.46 -20.46 11.63
C ALA A 322 20.24 -21.35 11.43
N TYR A 323 19.30 -21.35 12.38
CA TYR A 323 18.08 -22.17 12.29
C TYR A 323 17.16 -21.71 11.17
N ILE A 324 16.86 -20.41 11.09
CA ILE A 324 15.97 -19.88 10.03
C ILE A 324 16.60 -20.10 8.65
N ARG A 325 17.93 -19.90 8.52
CA ARG A 325 18.65 -20.22 7.28
C ARG A 325 18.52 -21.70 6.89
N HIS A 326 18.65 -22.60 7.86
CA HIS A 326 18.45 -24.04 7.64
C HIS A 326 17.06 -24.30 7.07
N LEU A 327 16.00 -23.78 7.69
CA LEU A 327 14.62 -23.95 7.23
C LEU A 327 14.43 -23.45 5.79
N LEU A 328 14.97 -22.29 5.44
CA LEU A 328 14.91 -21.76 4.07
C LEU A 328 15.68 -22.64 3.07
N LYS A 329 16.78 -23.29 3.48
CA LYS A 329 17.58 -24.17 2.62
C LYS A 329 16.93 -25.51 2.32
N VAL A 330 16.04 -25.96 3.21
CA VAL A 330 15.26 -27.20 3.05
C VAL A 330 13.81 -26.95 2.65
N ASP A 331 13.51 -25.72 2.22
CA ASP A 331 12.19 -25.26 1.75
C ASP A 331 11.05 -25.46 2.77
N GLU A 332 11.38 -25.42 4.08
CA GLU A 332 10.37 -25.46 5.14
C GLU A 332 9.57 -24.16 5.23
N MET A 333 8.25 -24.27 5.20
CA MET A 333 7.33 -23.13 5.25
C MET A 333 7.53 -22.24 6.48
N LEU A 334 7.93 -22.83 7.62
CA LEU A 334 8.23 -22.09 8.85
C LEU A 334 9.34 -21.05 8.64
N GLY A 335 10.39 -21.40 7.86
CA GLY A 335 11.47 -20.46 7.54
C GLY A 335 10.98 -19.22 6.82
N MET A 336 10.12 -19.43 5.80
CA MET A 336 9.47 -18.35 5.07
C MET A 336 8.59 -17.49 5.99
N ARG A 337 7.75 -18.13 6.81
CA ARG A 337 6.85 -17.43 7.75
C ARG A 337 7.63 -16.54 8.73
N LEU A 338 8.69 -17.06 9.34
CA LEU A 338 9.52 -16.31 10.29
C LEU A 338 10.18 -15.09 9.65
N CYS A 339 10.69 -15.24 8.42
CA CYS A 339 11.25 -14.13 7.66
C CYS A 339 10.20 -13.05 7.32
N VAL A 340 8.99 -13.46 6.90
CA VAL A 340 7.90 -12.53 6.58
C VAL A 340 7.44 -11.78 7.82
N LEU A 341 7.25 -12.48 8.95
CA LEU A 341 6.90 -11.86 10.23
C LEU A 341 7.94 -10.81 10.64
N HIS A 342 9.24 -11.13 10.50
CA HIS A 342 10.32 -10.19 10.82
C HIS A 342 10.25 -8.93 9.97
N ASN A 343 10.15 -9.05 8.64
CA ASN A 343 10.12 -7.89 7.76
C ASN A 343 8.88 -7.02 8.00
N LEU A 344 7.70 -7.62 8.18
CA LEU A 344 6.48 -6.86 8.42
C LEU A 344 6.52 -6.16 9.79
N TYR A 345 7.04 -6.83 10.82
CA TYR A 345 7.29 -6.21 12.12
C TYR A 345 8.23 -5.01 11.97
N PHE A 346 9.35 -5.17 11.27
CA PHE A 346 10.31 -4.08 11.03
C PHE A 346 9.65 -2.86 10.37
N TYR A 347 8.81 -3.07 9.35
CA TYR A 347 8.11 -1.96 8.70
C TYR A 347 7.10 -1.26 9.61
N ASN A 348 6.34 -2.02 10.40
CA ASN A 348 5.42 -1.44 11.38
C ASN A 348 6.18 -0.69 12.49
N GLU A 349 7.31 -1.22 12.96
CA GLU A 349 8.19 -0.59 13.95
C GLU A 349 8.84 0.67 13.39
N LEU A 350 9.31 0.65 12.14
CA LEU A 350 9.84 1.85 11.45
C LEU A 350 8.82 2.98 11.48
N MET A 351 7.56 2.69 11.13
CA MET A 351 6.49 3.69 11.18
C MET A 351 6.20 4.16 12.60
N ALA A 352 6.25 3.28 13.59
CA ALA A 352 6.08 3.67 14.98
C ALA A 352 7.20 4.61 15.45
N LYS A 353 8.46 4.32 15.08
CA LYS A 353 9.62 5.17 15.39
C LYS A 353 9.59 6.51 14.67
N ILE A 354 9.11 6.56 13.43
CA ILE A 354 8.88 7.82 12.70
C ILE A 354 7.85 8.69 13.45
N ARG A 355 6.71 8.11 13.86
CA ARG A 355 5.69 8.83 14.63
C ARG A 355 6.23 9.33 15.97
N GLU A 356 6.98 8.48 16.70
CA GLU A 356 7.63 8.85 17.96
C GLU A 356 8.59 10.03 17.75
N ALA A 357 9.40 10.00 16.68
CA ALA A 357 10.33 11.08 16.35
C ALA A 357 9.59 12.39 16.01
N LEU A 358 8.50 12.32 15.26
CA LEU A 358 7.63 13.47 14.96
C LEU A 358 6.97 14.03 16.23
N ASP A 359 6.42 13.16 17.08
CA ASP A 359 5.79 13.57 18.35
C ASP A 359 6.79 14.28 19.27
N ASN A 360 8.06 13.87 19.26
CA ASN A 360 9.16 14.47 20.04
C ASN A 360 9.84 15.68 19.36
N GLY A 361 9.55 15.97 18.08
CA GLY A 361 10.19 17.07 17.32
C GLY A 361 11.65 16.79 16.99
N CYS A 362 12.00 15.54 16.72
CA CYS A 362 13.37 15.12 16.37
C CYS A 362 13.41 14.26 15.10
N PHE A 363 12.40 14.39 14.24
CA PHE A 363 12.31 13.59 13.01
C PHE A 363 13.48 13.88 12.05
N GLU A 364 13.91 15.12 11.91
CA GLU A 364 15.07 15.47 11.07
C GLU A 364 16.34 14.70 11.50
N SER A 365 16.58 14.61 12.83
CA SER A 365 17.72 13.84 13.35
C SER A 365 17.57 12.34 13.11
N PHE A 366 16.37 11.81 13.28
CA PHE A 366 16.04 10.42 12.99
C PHE A 366 16.23 10.10 11.49
N TYR A 367 15.73 10.95 10.61
CA TYR A 367 15.88 10.84 9.16
C TYR A 367 17.36 10.76 8.77
N ARG A 368 18.18 11.74 9.19
CA ARG A 368 19.62 11.77 8.89
C ARG A 368 20.39 10.56 9.42
N GLN A 369 19.98 10.02 10.56
CA GLN A 369 20.60 8.84 11.13
C GLN A 369 20.36 7.57 10.32
N TYR A 370 19.18 7.44 9.71
CA TYR A 370 18.71 6.16 9.16
C TYR A 370 18.56 6.13 7.65
N VAL A 371 18.40 7.26 6.96
CA VAL A 371 18.05 7.28 5.53
C VAL A 371 19.04 6.50 4.66
N ASP A 372 20.35 6.69 4.86
CA ASP A 372 21.40 5.98 4.12
C ASP A 372 21.66 4.60 4.71
N ARG A 373 21.70 4.51 6.05
CA ARG A 373 21.99 3.26 6.77
C ARG A 373 21.04 2.13 6.40
N LEU A 374 19.74 2.41 6.26
CA LEU A 374 18.74 1.40 5.89
C LEU A 374 18.86 0.93 4.43
N ALA A 375 19.64 1.62 3.60
CA ALA A 375 19.95 1.20 2.24
C ALA A 375 21.18 0.29 2.15
N GLU A 376 22.06 0.30 3.14
CA GLU A 376 23.31 -0.47 3.18
C GLU A 376 23.05 -1.99 3.22
N ARG A 377 24.07 -2.78 2.88
CA ARG A 377 24.07 -4.24 3.01
C ARG A 377 24.97 -4.67 4.16
N VAL A 378 24.50 -5.55 5.03
CA VAL A 378 25.20 -6.10 6.20
C VAL A 378 25.48 -7.60 6.09
#